data_3605b4009bb1b7b91e839176907461f1
#
_entry.id   3605b4009bb1b7b91e839176907461f1
#
_cell.length_a   1.000
_cell.length_b   1.000
_cell.length_c   1.000
_cell.angle_alpha   90.00
_cell.angle_beta   90.00
_cell.angle_gamma   90.00
#
_symmetry.space_group_name_H-M   'P 1'
#
loop_
_entity.id
_entity.type
_entity.pdbx_description
1 polymer ?
#
loop_
_entity_poly.entity_id
_entity_poly.type
_entity_poly.pdbx_seq_one_letter_code
_entity_poly.pdbx_strand_id
1 'polypeptide(L)'
;FIISGLLPYKDAKNYYLGATLLLNGLPIRIAGQALGRPLFPGFLSSLLLLTGQNLKVALALLTQLAGVGMVLTARQVRQALGAMAGAIYITFMYFYFQIIAGYAMSESLGFIGGCFGFALIWRAARQRKWFDFLLGSGLLLVAVSARAGAFVVFPMLALWAGWAFRGSKRNSLLVVIVILAILAGGYFVANTLYPRLVGVPEGSTFGNFAYTIYGQVRGGLGWHSAIDELGTRNSSRVYRAAWEAFLATPSDLFKGAAKAYTDFFLPGDKGIFVFGVRNRNYTLDLILWGLTVITLLRGLYLLVFKRRSDVFTLLLAGFIGVILSIPFLPPIDGGMRFYASTMPFFFVLLGVGVSRFTGCDDEPAPANNELFFLRFIAVSILTLTVLLPPVTLRVNSRPDLDEPVCFSEQRPFAIKINPGSYADLVLDESASCGLAPDICYDDFLTHNTQIHIDDFYQQLYSLASTSQTDMRIIPTINLLDKYFQYFVISDSQLPEGSSQKLLTGCATRIQTENQRIFWVESVSNLNE
;
A
#
# COMPACT_ATOMS: atom_id res chain seq x y z
N PHE A 1 9.77 -10.51 -5.87
CA PHE A 1 8.32 -10.74 -6.03
C PHE A 1 7.77 -11.84 -5.13
N ILE A 2 8.51 -12.88 -4.81
CA ILE A 2 8.04 -14.00 -3.99
C ILE A 2 7.88 -13.54 -2.54
N ILE A 3 8.85 -12.81 -2.04
CA ILE A 3 8.88 -12.27 -0.68
C ILE A 3 7.96 -11.05 -0.60
N SER A 4 7.08 -11.00 0.37
CA SER A 4 6.00 -10.00 0.52
C SER A 4 4.87 -10.08 -0.53
N GLY A 5 4.99 -10.96 -1.53
CA GLY A 5 3.95 -11.30 -2.48
C GLY A 5 3.40 -12.70 -2.24
N LEU A 6 3.87 -13.69 -3.01
CA LEU A 6 3.43 -15.10 -2.85
C LEU A 6 3.89 -15.73 -1.53
N LEU A 7 5.01 -15.26 -0.97
CA LEU A 7 5.41 -15.57 0.39
C LEU A 7 5.25 -14.31 1.25
N PRO A 8 4.06 -14.07 1.84
CA PRO A 8 3.81 -12.88 2.66
C PRO A 8 4.77 -12.81 3.85
N TYR A 9 5.50 -11.69 3.97
CA TYR A 9 6.51 -11.48 4.99
C TYR A 9 6.38 -10.08 5.62
N LYS A 10 6.81 -9.89 6.86
CA LYS A 10 6.70 -8.62 7.62
C LYS A 10 5.27 -8.05 7.57
N ASP A 11 5.10 -6.86 7.02
CA ASP A 11 3.79 -6.18 6.91
C ASP A 11 2.81 -6.95 6.01
N ALA A 12 3.28 -7.52 4.89
CA ALA A 12 2.45 -8.30 3.98
C ALA A 12 1.86 -9.54 4.67
N LYS A 13 2.61 -10.20 5.56
CA LYS A 13 2.12 -11.30 6.41
C LYS A 13 0.91 -10.87 7.24
N ASN A 14 1.00 -9.72 7.89
CA ASN A 14 -0.08 -9.21 8.73
C ASN A 14 -1.33 -8.83 7.91
N TYR A 15 -1.16 -8.27 6.73
CA TYR A 15 -2.27 -7.95 5.84
C TYR A 15 -2.94 -9.20 5.27
N TYR A 16 -2.15 -10.18 4.85
CA TYR A 16 -2.67 -11.45 4.38
C TYR A 16 -3.39 -12.23 5.50
N LEU A 17 -2.81 -12.23 6.72
CA LEU A 17 -3.46 -12.77 7.91
C LEU A 17 -4.82 -12.09 8.16
N GLY A 18 -4.87 -10.77 8.14
CA GLY A 18 -6.13 -10.03 8.31
C GLY A 18 -7.19 -10.41 7.28
N ALA A 19 -6.78 -10.57 6.01
CA ALA A 19 -7.67 -10.97 4.93
C ALA A 19 -8.20 -12.40 5.10
N THR A 20 -7.33 -13.35 5.47
CA THR A 20 -7.71 -14.75 5.68
C THR A 20 -8.56 -14.94 6.94
N LEU A 21 -8.34 -14.13 8.00
CA LEU A 21 -9.24 -14.11 9.17
C LEU A 21 -10.67 -13.76 8.75
N LEU A 22 -10.87 -12.69 7.97
CA LEU A 22 -12.19 -12.28 7.49
C LEU A 22 -12.86 -13.37 6.65
N LEU A 23 -12.11 -14.05 5.79
CA LEU A 23 -12.61 -15.15 4.96
C LEU A 23 -13.05 -16.37 5.77
N ASN A 24 -12.52 -16.54 6.98
CA ASN A 24 -12.87 -17.63 7.89
C ASN A 24 -13.86 -17.19 9.00
N GLY A 25 -14.57 -16.07 8.82
CA GLY A 25 -15.55 -15.59 9.80
C GLY A 25 -14.92 -15.12 11.12
N LEU A 26 -13.63 -14.76 11.10
CA LEU A 26 -12.87 -14.34 12.27
C LEU A 26 -12.53 -12.84 12.21
N PRO A 27 -12.69 -12.09 13.31
CA PRO A 27 -12.38 -10.66 13.35
C PRO A 27 -10.86 -10.40 13.27
N ILE A 28 -10.48 -9.22 12.75
CA ILE A 28 -9.08 -8.80 12.68
C ILE A 28 -8.61 -8.34 14.08
N ARG A 29 -8.31 -9.27 15.00
CA ARG A 29 -7.90 -8.92 16.38
C ARG A 29 -6.41 -9.08 16.66
N ILE A 30 -5.71 -9.88 15.87
CA ILE A 30 -4.33 -10.32 16.13
C ILE A 30 -3.37 -10.07 14.97
N ALA A 31 -3.83 -9.38 13.94
CA ALA A 31 -3.11 -9.24 12.67
C ALA A 31 -2.11 -8.07 12.64
N GLY A 32 -1.44 -7.75 13.73
CA GLY A 32 -0.35 -6.77 13.78
C GLY A 32 -0.63 -5.46 13.03
N GLN A 33 0.10 -5.18 11.95
CA GLN A 33 -0.07 -3.97 11.14
C GLN A 33 -1.45 -3.83 10.48
N ALA A 34 -2.18 -4.93 10.28
CA ALA A 34 -3.55 -4.89 9.75
C ALA A 34 -4.53 -4.22 10.72
N LEU A 35 -4.25 -4.24 12.03
CA LEU A 35 -5.05 -3.53 13.03
C LEU A 35 -5.02 -2.02 12.81
N GLY A 36 -3.86 -1.49 12.44
CA GLY A 36 -3.70 -0.06 12.14
C GLY A 36 -4.30 0.37 10.81
N ARG A 37 -4.54 -0.57 9.88
CA ARG A 37 -4.93 -0.29 8.48
C ARG A 37 -5.87 -1.36 7.92
N PRO A 38 -7.06 -1.54 8.49
CA PRO A 38 -7.93 -2.66 8.18
C PRO A 38 -8.59 -2.60 6.79
N LEU A 39 -8.57 -1.46 6.10
CA LEU A 39 -9.16 -1.32 4.75
C LEU A 39 -8.44 -2.18 3.71
N PHE A 40 -7.11 -2.30 3.80
CA PHE A 40 -6.38 -3.13 2.85
C PHE A 40 -6.60 -4.63 3.04
N PRO A 41 -6.52 -5.20 4.26
CA PRO A 41 -6.96 -6.59 4.49
C PRO A 41 -8.38 -6.85 4.03
N GLY A 42 -9.29 -5.90 4.24
CA GLY A 42 -10.66 -6.00 3.73
C GLY A 42 -10.70 -6.09 2.20
N PHE A 43 -10.03 -5.19 1.51
CA PHE A 43 -9.94 -5.24 0.05
C PHE A 43 -9.29 -6.53 -0.45
N LEU A 44 -8.20 -6.96 0.18
CA LEU A 44 -7.53 -8.21 -0.16
C LEU A 44 -8.42 -9.43 0.08
N SER A 45 -9.20 -9.46 1.18
CA SER A 45 -10.16 -10.53 1.44
C SER A 45 -11.24 -10.62 0.36
N SER A 46 -11.71 -9.47 -0.13
CA SER A 46 -12.67 -9.41 -1.23
C SER A 46 -12.08 -9.92 -2.54
N LEU A 47 -10.83 -9.57 -2.86
CA LEU A 47 -10.13 -10.10 -4.03
C LEU A 47 -9.89 -11.60 -3.91
N LEU A 48 -9.46 -12.08 -2.75
CA LEU A 48 -9.28 -13.50 -2.49
C LEU A 48 -10.61 -14.26 -2.63
N LEU A 49 -11.72 -13.70 -2.14
CA LEU A 49 -13.06 -14.29 -2.32
C LEU A 49 -13.40 -14.44 -3.81
N LEU A 50 -13.18 -13.38 -4.61
CA LEU A 50 -13.45 -13.38 -6.05
C LEU A 50 -12.55 -14.33 -6.86
N THR A 51 -11.36 -14.63 -6.36
CA THR A 51 -10.36 -15.47 -7.03
C THR A 51 -10.32 -16.91 -6.50
N GLY A 52 -11.35 -17.33 -5.76
CA GLY A 52 -11.35 -18.65 -5.12
C GLY A 52 -10.20 -18.83 -4.11
N GLN A 53 -9.87 -17.76 -3.41
CA GLN A 53 -8.76 -17.66 -2.44
C GLN A 53 -7.37 -17.90 -3.02
N ASN A 54 -7.20 -17.75 -4.34
CA ASN A 54 -5.93 -17.88 -5.03
C ASN A 54 -5.12 -16.57 -4.88
N LEU A 55 -4.10 -16.57 -4.02
CA LEU A 55 -3.27 -15.40 -3.75
C LEU A 55 -2.52 -14.91 -5.01
N LYS A 56 -2.03 -15.83 -5.85
CA LYS A 56 -1.33 -15.49 -7.09
C LYS A 56 -2.22 -14.68 -8.03
N VAL A 57 -3.47 -15.12 -8.21
CA VAL A 57 -4.44 -14.42 -9.06
C VAL A 57 -4.87 -13.11 -8.42
N ALA A 58 -5.06 -13.05 -7.10
CA ALA A 58 -5.40 -11.81 -6.39
C ALA A 58 -4.30 -10.75 -6.53
N LEU A 59 -3.01 -11.13 -6.43
CA LEU A 59 -1.87 -10.22 -6.64
C LEU A 59 -1.76 -9.78 -8.10
N ALA A 60 -2.04 -10.67 -9.06
CA ALA A 60 -2.09 -10.31 -10.48
C ALA A 60 -3.20 -9.28 -10.76
N LEU A 61 -4.39 -9.44 -10.15
CA LEU A 61 -5.47 -8.45 -10.27
C LEU A 61 -5.11 -7.12 -9.64
N LEU A 62 -4.45 -7.10 -8.47
CA LEU A 62 -3.94 -5.86 -7.87
C LEU A 62 -2.99 -5.13 -8.83
N THR A 63 -2.05 -5.86 -9.42
CA THR A 63 -1.07 -5.32 -10.36
C THR A 63 -1.76 -4.78 -11.63
N GLN A 64 -2.73 -5.51 -12.17
CA GLN A 64 -3.50 -5.09 -13.34
C GLN A 64 -4.34 -3.84 -13.07
N LEU A 65 -5.04 -3.78 -11.93
CA LEU A 65 -5.83 -2.60 -11.54
C LEU A 65 -4.93 -1.36 -11.42
N ALA A 66 -3.75 -1.50 -10.83
CA ALA A 66 -2.79 -0.41 -10.75
C ALA A 66 -2.31 0.04 -12.14
N GLY A 67 -1.97 -0.92 -13.02
CA GLY A 67 -1.57 -0.65 -14.40
C GLY A 67 -2.68 0.07 -15.19
N VAL A 68 -3.92 -0.40 -15.10
CA VAL A 68 -5.08 0.25 -15.74
C VAL A 68 -5.27 1.68 -15.23
N GLY A 69 -5.22 1.89 -13.90
CA GLY A 69 -5.32 3.22 -13.31
C GLY A 69 -4.23 4.16 -13.80
N MET A 70 -2.99 3.68 -13.89
CA MET A 70 -1.84 4.43 -14.40
C MET A 70 -2.02 4.82 -15.88
N VAL A 71 -2.47 3.89 -16.73
CA VAL A 71 -2.69 4.15 -18.16
C VAL A 71 -3.84 5.13 -18.37
N LEU A 72 -4.94 5.01 -17.63
CA LEU A 72 -6.08 5.94 -17.73
C LEU A 72 -5.69 7.36 -17.33
N THR A 73 -4.92 7.53 -16.26
CA THR A 73 -4.41 8.85 -15.85
C THR A 73 -3.43 9.42 -16.88
N ALA A 74 -2.49 8.60 -17.38
CA ALA A 74 -1.54 9.02 -18.43
C ALA A 74 -2.24 9.44 -19.71
N ARG A 75 -3.32 8.75 -20.10
CA ARG A 75 -4.14 9.13 -21.24
C ARG A 75 -4.78 10.51 -21.06
N GLN A 76 -5.31 10.81 -19.87
CA GLN A 76 -5.86 12.13 -19.56
C GLN A 76 -4.79 13.22 -19.60
N VAL A 77 -3.60 12.95 -19.04
CA VAL A 77 -2.45 13.85 -19.12
C VAL A 77 -2.04 14.08 -20.57
N ARG A 78 -1.95 13.01 -21.36
CA ARG A 78 -1.63 13.09 -22.80
C ARG A 78 -2.64 13.95 -23.57
N GLN A 79 -3.93 13.74 -23.31
CA GLN A 79 -5.00 14.49 -23.96
C GLN A 79 -4.97 15.98 -23.61
N ALA A 80 -4.65 16.33 -22.37
CA ALA A 80 -4.65 17.71 -21.92
C ALA A 80 -3.32 18.46 -22.17
N LEU A 81 -2.19 17.76 -22.14
CA LEU A 81 -0.85 18.37 -22.14
C LEU A 81 0.05 17.88 -23.28
N GLY A 82 -0.44 16.95 -24.12
CA GLY A 82 0.28 16.41 -25.27
C GLY A 82 1.02 15.10 -24.99
N ALA A 83 1.49 14.46 -26.07
CA ALA A 83 2.07 13.11 -26.04
C ALA A 83 3.32 13.01 -25.15
N MET A 84 4.22 14.00 -25.20
CA MET A 84 5.43 14.02 -24.41
C MET A 84 5.11 14.09 -22.90
N ALA A 85 4.13 14.91 -22.51
CA ALA A 85 3.68 15.02 -21.13
C ALA A 85 3.10 13.70 -20.62
N GLY A 86 2.29 13.01 -21.42
CA GLY A 86 1.77 11.69 -21.10
C GLY A 86 2.87 10.64 -20.97
N ALA A 87 3.87 10.66 -21.85
CA ALA A 87 5.01 9.74 -21.82
C ALA A 87 5.87 9.94 -20.54
N ILE A 88 6.23 11.17 -20.22
CA ILE A 88 6.99 11.47 -18.99
C ILE A 88 6.19 11.07 -17.75
N TYR A 89 4.92 11.42 -17.68
CA TYR A 89 4.04 11.05 -16.57
C TYR A 89 4.01 9.53 -16.34
N ILE A 90 3.72 8.75 -17.40
CA ILE A 90 3.61 7.28 -17.25
C ILE A 90 4.95 6.64 -16.89
N THR A 91 6.06 7.18 -17.38
CA THR A 91 7.41 6.70 -17.06
C THR A 91 7.69 6.84 -15.56
N PHE A 92 7.44 8.01 -14.97
CA PHE A 92 7.65 8.21 -13.53
C PHE A 92 6.66 7.42 -12.67
N MET A 93 5.40 7.32 -13.10
CA MET A 93 4.42 6.45 -12.44
C MET A 93 4.84 4.99 -12.48
N TYR A 94 5.42 4.51 -13.59
CA TYR A 94 5.91 3.15 -13.72
C TYR A 94 7.12 2.87 -12.82
N PHE A 95 8.10 3.79 -12.75
CA PHE A 95 9.23 3.66 -11.83
C PHE A 95 8.77 3.59 -10.37
N TYR A 96 7.78 4.39 -10.01
CA TYR A 96 7.19 4.30 -8.69
C TYR A 96 6.43 2.97 -8.48
N PHE A 97 5.65 2.55 -9.46
CA PHE A 97 4.85 1.33 -9.41
C PHE A 97 5.71 0.06 -9.20
N GLN A 98 6.89 -0.01 -9.79
CA GLN A 98 7.81 -1.15 -9.62
C GLN A 98 8.14 -1.43 -8.14
N ILE A 99 8.15 -0.40 -7.29
CA ILE A 99 8.47 -0.52 -5.86
C ILE A 99 7.36 -1.27 -5.09
N ILE A 100 6.11 -1.23 -5.59
CA ILE A 100 4.93 -1.78 -4.92
C ILE A 100 4.27 -2.92 -5.69
N ALA A 101 4.68 -3.17 -6.93
CA ALA A 101 4.07 -4.16 -7.79
C ALA A 101 4.24 -5.58 -7.24
N GLY A 102 3.14 -6.35 -7.23
CA GLY A 102 3.14 -7.75 -6.80
C GLY A 102 3.22 -7.98 -5.30
N TYR A 103 3.20 -6.93 -4.46
CA TYR A 103 3.20 -7.07 -3.01
C TYR A 103 1.79 -7.02 -2.42
N ALA A 104 1.54 -7.87 -1.41
CA ALA A 104 0.31 -7.84 -0.61
C ALA A 104 0.38 -6.70 0.44
N MET A 105 0.50 -5.45 -0.04
CA MET A 105 0.78 -4.27 0.77
C MET A 105 -0.28 -3.18 0.57
N SER A 106 -0.53 -2.43 1.63
CA SER A 106 -1.55 -1.36 1.62
C SER A 106 -1.26 -0.24 0.61
N GLU A 107 -0.01 -0.08 0.19
CA GLU A 107 0.43 0.82 -0.87
C GLU A 107 -0.23 0.53 -2.22
N SER A 108 -0.50 -0.75 -2.49
CA SER A 108 -1.16 -1.16 -3.74
C SER A 108 -2.58 -0.57 -3.83
N LEU A 109 -3.39 -0.67 -2.77
CA LEU A 109 -4.71 -0.04 -2.71
C LEU A 109 -4.59 1.49 -2.73
N GLY A 110 -3.60 2.05 -2.01
CA GLY A 110 -3.29 3.47 -2.02
C GLY A 110 -3.05 3.98 -3.44
N PHE A 111 -2.19 3.31 -4.20
CA PHE A 111 -1.86 3.68 -5.57
C PHE A 111 -3.04 3.52 -6.53
N ILE A 112 -3.74 2.39 -6.47
CA ILE A 112 -4.94 2.12 -7.27
C ILE A 112 -5.99 3.22 -7.03
N GLY A 113 -6.38 3.42 -5.78
CA GLY A 113 -7.37 4.43 -5.41
C GLY A 113 -6.90 5.86 -5.72
N GLY A 114 -5.60 6.12 -5.60
CA GLY A 114 -4.97 7.39 -6.00
C GLY A 114 -5.11 7.66 -7.49
N CYS A 115 -4.78 6.70 -8.36
CA CYS A 115 -4.89 6.84 -9.80
C CYS A 115 -6.36 7.06 -10.25
N PHE A 116 -7.28 6.18 -9.83
CA PHE A 116 -8.68 6.30 -10.22
C PHE A 116 -9.35 7.54 -9.61
N GLY A 117 -9.02 7.86 -8.34
CA GLY A 117 -9.51 9.07 -7.66
C GLY A 117 -9.04 10.33 -8.38
N PHE A 118 -7.75 10.41 -8.71
CA PHE A 118 -7.18 11.52 -9.48
C PHE A 118 -7.85 11.67 -10.86
N ALA A 119 -8.05 10.56 -11.59
CA ALA A 119 -8.68 10.57 -12.90
C ALA A 119 -10.13 11.14 -12.84
N LEU A 120 -10.89 10.76 -11.80
CA LEU A 120 -12.24 11.29 -11.59
C LEU A 120 -12.24 12.77 -11.21
N ILE A 121 -11.33 13.20 -10.30
CA ILE A 121 -11.19 14.59 -9.88
C ILE A 121 -10.74 15.47 -11.05
N TRP A 122 -9.78 15.00 -11.86
CA TRP A 122 -9.34 15.69 -13.09
C TRP A 122 -10.50 15.91 -14.04
N ARG A 123 -11.29 14.86 -14.29
CA ARG A 123 -12.46 14.95 -15.14
C ARG A 123 -13.52 15.90 -14.58
N ALA A 124 -13.73 15.85 -13.27
CA ALA A 124 -14.63 16.78 -12.58
C ALA A 124 -14.22 18.24 -12.80
N ALA A 125 -12.92 18.53 -12.79
CA ALA A 125 -12.38 19.86 -13.08
C ALA A 125 -12.66 20.30 -14.52
N ARG A 126 -12.51 19.40 -15.52
CA ARG A 126 -12.77 19.70 -16.93
C ARG A 126 -14.25 19.91 -17.22
N GLN A 127 -15.13 19.10 -16.63
CA GLN A 127 -16.57 19.07 -16.97
C GLN A 127 -17.46 19.75 -15.92
N ARG A 128 -16.86 20.24 -14.83
CA ARG A 128 -17.57 20.82 -13.65
C ARG A 128 -18.64 19.88 -13.09
N LYS A 129 -18.36 18.56 -13.08
CA LYS A 129 -19.26 17.52 -12.58
C LYS A 129 -18.99 17.19 -11.12
N TRP A 130 -19.86 17.63 -10.27
CA TRP A 130 -19.83 17.43 -8.82
C TRP A 130 -19.75 15.96 -8.39
N PHE A 131 -20.56 15.11 -9.03
CA PHE A 131 -20.56 13.68 -8.70
C PHE A 131 -19.19 13.01 -8.90
N ASP A 132 -18.51 13.31 -10.01
CA ASP A 132 -17.18 12.76 -10.31
C ASP A 132 -16.14 13.28 -9.30
N PHE A 133 -16.29 14.53 -8.85
CA PHE A 133 -15.44 15.09 -7.80
C PHE A 133 -15.65 14.37 -6.46
N LEU A 134 -16.88 14.16 -6.04
CA LEU A 134 -17.19 13.49 -4.77
C LEU A 134 -16.76 12.02 -4.80
N LEU A 135 -17.05 11.30 -5.90
CA LEU A 135 -16.65 9.90 -6.06
C LEU A 135 -15.12 9.76 -6.07
N GLY A 136 -14.42 10.62 -6.81
CA GLY A 136 -12.96 10.63 -6.86
C GLY A 136 -12.33 10.99 -5.51
N SER A 137 -12.88 11.97 -4.80
CA SER A 137 -12.42 12.35 -3.45
C SER A 137 -12.69 11.26 -2.41
N GLY A 138 -13.84 10.57 -2.51
CA GLY A 138 -14.17 9.43 -1.66
C GLY A 138 -13.22 8.25 -1.88
N LEU A 139 -12.89 7.95 -3.14
CA LEU A 139 -11.92 6.90 -3.46
C LEU A 139 -10.50 7.27 -3.00
N LEU A 140 -10.09 8.52 -3.19
CA LEU A 140 -8.81 9.03 -2.67
C LEU A 140 -8.77 8.97 -1.14
N LEU A 141 -9.87 9.26 -0.46
CA LEU A 141 -9.98 9.17 0.99
C LEU A 141 -9.77 7.73 1.49
N VAL A 142 -10.41 6.76 0.86
CA VAL A 142 -10.20 5.32 1.16
C VAL A 142 -8.74 4.94 0.90
N ALA A 143 -8.16 5.40 -0.20
CA ALA A 143 -6.76 5.16 -0.53
C ALA A 143 -5.78 5.71 0.52
N VAL A 144 -5.97 6.97 0.96
CA VAL A 144 -5.17 7.61 2.01
C VAL A 144 -5.42 6.98 3.39
N SER A 145 -6.63 6.48 3.66
CA SER A 145 -6.93 5.78 4.90
C SER A 145 -6.39 4.35 4.93
N ALA A 146 -6.31 3.68 3.78
CA ALA A 146 -5.69 2.35 3.67
C ALA A 146 -4.17 2.43 3.91
N ARG A 147 -3.52 3.48 3.41
CA ARG A 147 -2.12 3.78 3.69
C ARG A 147 -2.02 5.27 4.02
N ALA A 148 -1.50 5.61 5.21
CA ALA A 148 -1.26 7.01 5.57
C ALA A 148 -0.57 7.73 4.40
N GLY A 149 -1.21 8.75 3.86
CA GLY A 149 -0.80 9.47 2.67
C GLY A 149 -0.85 10.98 2.86
N ALA A 150 -0.56 11.75 1.83
CA ALA A 150 -0.53 13.21 1.87
C ALA A 150 -1.95 13.81 2.15
N PHE A 151 -2.37 13.76 3.39
CA PHE A 151 -3.75 14.09 3.83
C PHE A 151 -4.09 15.58 3.68
N VAL A 152 -3.09 16.49 3.65
CA VAL A 152 -3.34 17.92 3.42
C VAL A 152 -3.85 18.19 1.99
N VAL A 153 -3.79 17.20 1.11
CA VAL A 153 -4.46 17.27 -0.20
C VAL A 153 -5.97 17.51 -0.04
N PHE A 154 -6.62 16.95 0.97
CA PHE A 154 -8.07 17.09 1.15
C PHE A 154 -8.54 18.52 1.45
N PRO A 155 -8.00 19.25 2.43
CA PRO A 155 -8.37 20.66 2.61
C PRO A 155 -8.01 21.51 1.37
N MET A 156 -6.93 21.22 0.67
CA MET A 156 -6.58 21.92 -0.57
C MET A 156 -7.58 21.63 -1.71
N LEU A 157 -8.04 20.40 -1.85
CA LEU A 157 -9.10 20.03 -2.79
C LEU A 157 -10.45 20.68 -2.41
N ALA A 158 -10.76 20.79 -1.12
CA ALA A 158 -11.97 21.46 -0.66
C ALA A 158 -11.94 22.96 -1.01
N LEU A 159 -10.81 23.62 -0.77
CA LEU A 159 -10.62 25.03 -1.16
C LEU A 159 -10.74 25.22 -2.67
N TRP A 160 -10.08 24.36 -3.44
CA TRP A 160 -10.19 24.38 -4.90
C TRP A 160 -11.65 24.19 -5.36
N ALA A 161 -12.37 23.22 -4.80
CA ALA A 161 -13.75 22.96 -5.19
C ALA A 161 -14.69 24.10 -4.80
N GLY A 162 -14.49 24.73 -3.66
CA GLY A 162 -15.21 25.96 -3.28
C GLY A 162 -15.02 27.09 -4.30
N TRP A 163 -13.82 27.17 -4.89
CA TRP A 163 -13.55 28.12 -5.96
C TRP A 163 -14.12 27.68 -7.31
N ALA A 164 -13.89 26.43 -7.73
CA ALA A 164 -14.24 25.91 -9.05
C ALA A 164 -15.74 25.71 -9.24
N PHE A 165 -16.45 25.27 -8.19
CA PHE A 165 -17.89 25.01 -8.25
C PHE A 165 -18.75 26.18 -7.74
N ARG A 166 -18.15 27.37 -7.53
CA ARG A 166 -18.90 28.57 -7.22
C ARG A 166 -19.88 28.93 -8.35
N GLY A 167 -21.09 29.30 -7.98
CA GLY A 167 -22.10 29.82 -8.88
C GLY A 167 -22.63 31.16 -8.38
N SER A 168 -23.39 31.89 -9.18
CA SER A 168 -23.97 33.19 -8.80
C SER A 168 -24.79 33.16 -7.52
N LYS A 169 -25.34 31.99 -7.15
CA LYS A 169 -26.19 31.78 -5.93
C LYS A 169 -25.50 30.92 -4.86
N ARG A 170 -24.25 30.45 -5.06
CA ARG A 170 -23.55 29.57 -4.12
C ARG A 170 -22.40 30.31 -3.44
N ASN A 171 -22.47 30.33 -2.10
CA ASN A 171 -21.38 30.86 -1.31
C ASN A 171 -20.20 29.83 -1.37
N SER A 172 -19.03 30.24 -1.87
CA SER A 172 -17.83 29.43 -1.93
C SER A 172 -17.44 28.82 -0.58
N LEU A 173 -17.61 29.58 0.51
CA LEU A 173 -17.32 29.09 1.85
C LEU A 173 -18.23 27.93 2.26
N LEU A 174 -19.55 28.03 1.95
CA LEU A 174 -20.48 26.93 2.22
C LEU A 174 -20.08 25.65 1.48
N VAL A 175 -19.65 25.77 0.21
CA VAL A 175 -19.17 24.63 -0.58
C VAL A 175 -17.95 23.98 0.09
N VAL A 176 -16.97 24.78 0.53
CA VAL A 176 -15.79 24.28 1.26
C VAL A 176 -16.21 23.53 2.54
N ILE A 177 -17.09 24.14 3.35
CA ILE A 177 -17.56 23.53 4.60
C ILE A 177 -18.26 22.20 4.34
N VAL A 178 -19.17 22.15 3.35
CA VAL A 178 -19.89 20.91 3.00
C VAL A 178 -18.92 19.81 2.54
N ILE A 179 -17.93 20.14 1.72
CA ILE A 179 -16.93 19.16 1.28
C ILE A 179 -16.09 18.67 2.46
N LEU A 180 -15.61 19.56 3.30
CA LEU A 180 -14.85 19.18 4.49
C LEU A 180 -15.69 18.30 5.44
N ALA A 181 -16.98 18.59 5.60
CA ALA A 181 -17.89 17.75 6.39
C ALA A 181 -18.06 16.34 5.77
N ILE A 182 -18.21 16.24 4.44
CA ILE A 182 -18.29 14.96 3.73
C ILE A 182 -16.97 14.18 3.88
N LEU A 183 -15.83 14.83 3.72
CA LEU A 183 -14.52 14.20 3.87
C LEU A 183 -14.27 13.77 5.33
N ALA A 184 -14.64 14.58 6.31
CA ALA A 184 -14.55 14.24 7.72
C ALA A 184 -15.47 13.05 8.07
N GLY A 185 -16.70 13.05 7.56
CA GLY A 185 -17.63 11.92 7.70
C GLY A 185 -17.08 10.64 7.06
N GLY A 186 -16.55 10.73 5.86
CA GLY A 186 -15.90 9.61 5.18
C GLY A 186 -14.67 9.10 5.93
N TYR A 187 -13.85 10.00 6.48
CA TYR A 187 -12.72 9.65 7.33
C TYR A 187 -13.19 8.93 8.61
N PHE A 188 -14.23 9.41 9.25
CA PHE A 188 -14.82 8.73 10.42
C PHE A 188 -15.33 7.33 10.06
N VAL A 189 -16.03 7.18 8.94
CA VAL A 189 -16.47 5.87 8.46
C VAL A 189 -15.28 4.94 8.23
N ALA A 190 -14.26 5.38 7.51
CA ALA A 190 -13.10 4.56 7.14
C ALA A 190 -12.23 4.17 8.34
N ASN A 191 -12.10 5.04 9.35
CA ASN A 191 -11.12 4.88 10.43
C ASN A 191 -11.72 4.62 11.82
N THR A 192 -13.05 4.71 11.96
CA THR A 192 -13.74 4.43 13.22
C THR A 192 -14.83 3.38 13.05
N LEU A 193 -15.76 3.59 12.11
CA LEU A 193 -16.87 2.67 11.95
C LEU A 193 -16.44 1.36 11.29
N TYR A 194 -15.72 1.43 10.16
CA TYR A 194 -15.27 0.25 9.44
C TYR A 194 -14.37 -0.68 10.30
N PRO A 195 -13.35 -0.19 11.04
CA PRO A 195 -12.58 -1.03 11.96
C PRO A 195 -13.44 -1.81 12.95
N ARG A 196 -14.45 -1.16 13.54
CA ARG A 196 -15.39 -1.84 14.44
C ARG A 196 -16.20 -2.94 13.73
N LEU A 197 -16.63 -2.69 12.49
CA LEU A 197 -17.40 -3.67 11.70
C LEU A 197 -16.59 -4.93 11.35
N VAL A 198 -15.27 -4.82 11.17
CA VAL A 198 -14.37 -5.94 10.92
C VAL A 198 -13.67 -6.46 12.19
N GLY A 199 -14.07 -5.97 13.35
CA GLY A 199 -13.66 -6.46 14.66
C GLY A 199 -12.27 -6.04 15.12
N VAL A 200 -11.75 -4.92 14.62
CA VAL A 200 -10.49 -4.30 15.10
C VAL A 200 -10.72 -3.68 16.48
N PRO A 201 -9.82 -3.89 17.46
CA PRO A 201 -9.90 -3.24 18.76
C PRO A 201 -9.86 -1.71 18.66
N GLU A 202 -10.58 -1.03 19.55
CA GLU A 202 -10.57 0.43 19.60
C GLU A 202 -9.18 0.99 19.88
N GLY A 203 -8.86 2.14 19.25
CA GLY A 203 -7.56 2.82 19.41
C GLY A 203 -6.40 2.19 18.65
N SER A 204 -6.63 1.11 17.86
CA SER A 204 -5.56 0.48 17.08
C SER A 204 -5.21 1.23 15.79
N THR A 205 -6.16 2.01 15.25
CA THR A 205 -5.95 2.77 14.01
C THR A 205 -5.06 4.00 14.24
N PHE A 206 -4.14 4.26 13.31
CA PHE A 206 -3.20 5.41 13.35
C PHE A 206 -2.27 5.50 14.56
N GLY A 207 -2.15 4.47 15.39
CA GLY A 207 -1.23 4.47 16.53
C GLY A 207 0.21 4.85 16.15
N ASN A 208 0.66 4.46 14.96
CA ASN A 208 2.00 4.75 14.46
C ASN A 208 2.25 6.24 14.18
N PHE A 209 1.22 7.06 13.99
CA PHE A 209 1.41 8.49 13.73
C PHE A 209 2.02 9.23 14.94
N ALA A 210 1.77 8.76 16.16
CA ALA A 210 2.39 9.29 17.37
C ALA A 210 3.94 9.21 17.31
N TYR A 211 4.47 8.10 16.81
CA TYR A 211 5.92 7.88 16.70
C TYR A 211 6.55 8.81 15.66
N THR A 212 5.88 8.99 14.52
CA THR A 212 6.31 9.93 13.49
C THR A 212 6.35 11.37 14.03
N ILE A 213 5.31 11.81 14.75
CA ILE A 213 5.28 13.14 15.38
C ILE A 213 6.40 13.29 16.40
N TYR A 214 6.64 12.27 17.24
CA TYR A 214 7.76 12.29 18.18
C TYR A 214 9.10 12.47 17.46
N GLY A 215 9.37 11.66 16.44
CA GLY A 215 10.59 11.78 15.63
C GLY A 215 10.77 13.16 15.00
N GLN A 216 9.66 13.80 14.59
CA GLN A 216 9.69 15.16 14.01
C GLN A 216 10.06 16.23 15.04
N VAL A 217 9.46 16.23 16.22
CA VAL A 217 9.78 17.19 17.29
C VAL A 217 11.14 16.95 17.94
N ARG A 218 11.77 15.81 17.65
CA ARG A 218 13.16 15.47 18.01
C ARG A 218 14.16 15.78 16.88
N GLY A 219 13.83 16.68 15.95
CA GLY A 219 14.71 17.09 14.85
C GLY A 219 14.77 16.15 13.66
N GLY A 220 13.72 15.30 13.44
CA GLY A 220 13.63 14.40 12.29
C GLY A 220 14.41 13.10 12.47
N LEU A 221 14.46 12.53 13.68
CA LEU A 221 15.15 11.27 13.98
C LEU A 221 14.42 10.02 13.43
N GLY A 222 13.15 10.17 12.97
CA GLY A 222 12.33 9.07 12.52
C GLY A 222 11.57 8.37 13.64
N TRP A 223 10.62 7.48 13.26
CA TRP A 223 9.67 6.85 14.18
C TRP A 223 10.33 5.90 15.20
N HIS A 224 11.48 5.31 14.86
CA HIS A 224 12.21 4.42 15.76
C HIS A 224 12.66 5.12 17.04
N SER A 225 13.01 6.42 16.97
CA SER A 225 13.46 7.18 18.13
C SER A 225 12.48 7.16 19.31
N ALA A 226 11.17 7.08 19.03
CA ALA A 226 10.16 6.97 20.08
C ALA A 226 10.25 5.64 20.84
N ILE A 227 10.61 4.54 20.18
CA ILE A 227 10.78 3.23 20.81
C ILE A 227 12.09 3.21 21.57
N ASP A 228 13.17 3.70 20.95
CA ASP A 228 14.52 3.64 21.49
C ASP A 228 14.67 4.54 22.74
N GLU A 229 14.10 5.75 22.71
CA GLU A 229 14.21 6.72 23.81
C GLU A 229 13.16 6.48 24.93
N LEU A 230 11.92 6.10 24.57
CA LEU A 230 10.83 6.00 25.55
C LEU A 230 10.57 4.57 26.04
N GLY A 231 11.11 3.54 25.37
CA GLY A 231 10.91 2.13 25.70
C GLY A 231 9.43 1.69 25.69
N THR A 232 8.54 2.44 25.01
CA THR A 232 7.09 2.20 25.07
C THR A 232 6.47 2.16 23.69
N ARG A 233 5.46 1.29 23.52
CA ARG A 233 4.59 1.24 22.35
C ARG A 233 3.19 1.83 22.59
N ASN A 234 3.00 2.54 23.69
CA ASN A 234 1.73 3.20 24.02
C ASN A 234 1.65 4.58 23.33
N SER A 235 0.80 4.69 22.29
CA SER A 235 0.64 5.91 21.50
C SER A 235 0.30 7.16 22.33
N SER A 236 -0.51 7.02 23.37
CA SER A 236 -0.89 8.15 24.24
C SER A 236 0.30 8.69 25.03
N ARG A 237 1.20 7.79 25.51
CA ARG A 237 2.44 8.21 26.17
C ARG A 237 3.38 8.88 25.19
N VAL A 238 3.49 8.34 23.97
CA VAL A 238 4.32 8.92 22.92
C VAL A 238 3.83 10.32 22.52
N TYR A 239 2.51 10.55 22.36
CA TYR A 239 1.96 11.89 22.10
C TYR A 239 2.28 12.87 23.22
N ARG A 240 2.19 12.46 24.50
CA ARG A 240 2.55 13.31 25.63
C ARG A 240 4.03 13.68 25.59
N ALA A 241 4.91 12.70 25.40
CA ALA A 241 6.35 12.94 25.28
C ALA A 241 6.70 13.83 24.08
N ALA A 242 6.00 13.67 22.95
CA ALA A 242 6.15 14.55 21.77
C ALA A 242 5.77 16.01 22.11
N TRP A 243 4.69 16.21 22.85
CA TRP A 243 4.29 17.55 23.30
C TRP A 243 5.30 18.18 24.27
N GLU A 244 5.78 17.40 25.25
CA GLU A 244 6.81 17.84 26.19
C GLU A 244 8.13 18.19 25.47
N ALA A 245 8.56 17.37 24.51
CA ALA A 245 9.74 17.64 23.67
C ALA A 245 9.57 18.92 22.83
N PHE A 246 8.40 19.12 22.24
CA PHE A 246 8.08 20.34 21.49
C PHE A 246 8.16 21.59 22.37
N LEU A 247 7.61 21.53 23.59
CA LEU A 247 7.67 22.67 24.52
C LEU A 247 9.09 22.97 24.99
N ALA A 248 9.93 21.94 25.15
CA ALA A 248 11.31 22.09 25.58
C ALA A 248 12.20 22.72 24.48
N THR A 249 12.05 22.28 23.24
CA THR A 249 12.86 22.72 22.09
C THR A 249 12.02 22.88 20.80
N PRO A 250 11.21 23.95 20.69
CA PRO A 250 10.34 24.17 19.53
C PRO A 250 11.09 24.26 18.18
N SER A 251 12.36 24.67 18.22
CA SER A 251 13.23 24.77 17.03
C SER A 251 13.50 23.42 16.36
N ASP A 252 13.44 22.32 17.11
CA ASP A 252 13.72 20.99 16.58
C ASP A 252 12.60 20.50 15.64
N LEU A 253 11.37 20.96 15.82
CA LEU A 253 10.29 20.74 14.85
C LEU A 253 10.65 21.33 13.47
N PHE A 254 11.20 22.53 13.43
CA PHE A 254 11.62 23.16 12.16
C PHE A 254 12.81 22.43 11.54
N LYS A 255 13.76 21.94 12.34
CA LYS A 255 14.86 21.09 11.86
C LYS A 255 14.32 19.78 11.28
N GLY A 256 13.37 19.14 11.97
CA GLY A 256 12.70 17.93 11.50
C GLY A 256 11.97 18.14 10.18
N ALA A 257 11.21 19.24 10.08
CA ALA A 257 10.52 19.61 8.84
C ALA A 257 11.52 19.88 7.69
N ALA A 258 12.59 20.64 7.93
CA ALA A 258 13.61 20.91 6.93
C ALA A 258 14.28 19.61 6.47
N LYS A 259 14.59 18.69 7.40
CA LYS A 259 15.15 17.38 7.07
C LYS A 259 14.17 16.55 6.24
N ALA A 260 12.87 16.54 6.58
CA ALA A 260 11.86 15.83 5.80
C ALA A 260 11.77 16.32 4.35
N TYR A 261 11.85 17.64 4.12
CA TYR A 261 11.93 18.20 2.76
C TYR A 261 13.24 17.83 2.06
N THR A 262 14.36 17.88 2.77
CA THR A 262 15.66 17.47 2.24
C THR A 262 15.63 16.01 1.80
N ASP A 263 15.17 15.11 2.67
CA ASP A 263 15.06 13.68 2.40
C ASP A 263 14.06 13.40 1.24
N PHE A 264 13.06 14.25 1.06
CA PHE A 264 12.08 14.11 -0.02
C PHE A 264 12.63 14.50 -1.39
N PHE A 265 13.35 15.62 -1.47
CA PHE A 265 13.77 16.21 -2.75
C PHE A 265 15.20 15.85 -3.18
N LEU A 266 16.08 15.51 -2.25
CA LEU A 266 17.44 15.14 -2.61
C LEU A 266 17.55 13.70 -3.12
N PRO A 267 18.50 13.42 -4.02
CA PRO A 267 18.76 12.07 -4.48
C PRO A 267 19.22 11.19 -3.31
N GLY A 268 18.54 10.08 -3.12
CA GLY A 268 18.81 9.17 -2.02
C GLY A 268 17.81 8.01 -1.97
N ASP A 269 18.01 7.07 -1.08
CA ASP A 269 17.21 5.83 -0.98
C ASP A 269 15.77 6.04 -0.53
N LYS A 270 15.46 7.22 0.00
CA LYS A 270 14.17 7.54 0.64
C LYS A 270 13.36 8.58 -0.12
N GLY A 271 14.00 9.35 -1.01
CA GLY A 271 13.38 10.47 -1.71
C GLY A 271 12.53 10.08 -2.91
N ILE A 272 11.81 11.07 -3.47
CA ILE A 272 10.92 10.88 -4.63
C ILE A 272 11.70 10.53 -5.91
N PHE A 273 12.98 10.81 -5.96
CA PHE A 273 13.85 10.58 -7.10
C PHE A 273 14.66 9.29 -6.98
N VAL A 274 14.19 8.33 -6.20
CA VAL A 274 14.73 6.96 -6.20
C VAL A 274 14.35 6.30 -7.52
N PHE A 275 15.23 6.43 -8.48
CA PHE A 275 15.15 5.66 -9.72
C PHE A 275 15.76 4.29 -9.41
N GLY A 276 14.93 3.35 -8.96
CA GLY A 276 15.29 2.06 -8.38
C GLY A 276 16.15 1.14 -9.23
N VAL A 277 17.39 1.52 -9.50
CA VAL A 277 18.37 0.69 -10.20
C VAL A 277 19.33 0.09 -9.18
N ARG A 278 19.47 -1.22 -9.22
CA ARG A 278 20.33 -2.03 -8.35
C ARG A 278 21.83 -1.66 -8.41
N ASN A 279 22.29 -1.14 -9.54
CA ASN A 279 23.66 -0.65 -9.73
C ASN A 279 23.61 0.85 -9.99
N ARG A 280 23.62 1.64 -8.91
CA ARG A 280 23.55 3.10 -9.02
C ARG A 280 24.86 3.68 -9.56
N ASN A 281 24.79 4.20 -10.76
CA ASN A 281 25.76 5.18 -11.20
C ASN A 281 25.38 6.54 -10.61
N TYR A 282 26.05 6.95 -9.54
CA TYR A 282 25.77 8.20 -8.82
C TYR A 282 25.73 9.43 -9.74
N THR A 283 26.59 9.47 -10.76
CA THR A 283 26.63 10.58 -11.74
C THR A 283 25.35 10.60 -12.59
N LEU A 284 24.87 9.46 -13.04
CA LEU A 284 23.63 9.35 -13.80
C LEU A 284 22.42 9.73 -12.95
N ASP A 285 22.37 9.28 -11.70
CA ASP A 285 21.31 9.62 -10.76
C ASP A 285 21.25 11.13 -10.52
N LEU A 286 22.41 11.78 -10.38
CA LEU A 286 22.49 13.23 -10.19
C LEU A 286 22.04 14.02 -11.43
N ILE A 287 22.39 13.56 -12.64
CA ILE A 287 21.93 14.16 -13.90
C ILE A 287 20.42 14.02 -14.04
N LEU A 288 19.87 12.81 -13.81
CA LEU A 288 18.43 12.55 -13.87
C LEU A 288 17.67 13.37 -12.83
N TRP A 289 18.21 13.48 -11.61
CA TRP A 289 17.67 14.34 -10.58
C TRP A 289 17.63 15.80 -11.02
N GLY A 290 18.75 16.35 -11.52
CA GLY A 290 18.82 17.73 -11.99
C GLY A 290 17.81 18.04 -13.09
N LEU A 291 17.70 17.17 -14.10
CA LEU A 291 16.71 17.29 -15.18
C LEU A 291 15.26 17.24 -14.65
N THR A 292 15.01 16.37 -13.67
CA THR A 292 13.68 16.24 -13.06
C THR A 292 13.32 17.46 -12.24
N VAL A 293 14.26 18.01 -11.46
CA VAL A 293 14.06 19.25 -10.69
C VAL A 293 13.80 20.44 -11.62
N ILE A 294 14.59 20.60 -12.68
CA ILE A 294 14.37 21.67 -13.68
C ILE A 294 12.97 21.54 -14.31
N THR A 295 12.58 20.32 -14.66
CA THR A 295 11.25 20.05 -15.24
C THR A 295 10.12 20.36 -14.25
N LEU A 296 10.29 19.99 -12.98
CA LEU A 296 9.36 20.27 -11.89
C LEU A 296 9.20 21.79 -11.66
N LEU A 297 10.32 22.52 -11.58
CA LEU A 297 10.31 23.97 -11.40
C LEU A 297 9.63 24.69 -12.58
N ARG A 298 9.89 24.22 -13.82
CA ARG A 298 9.19 24.73 -15.00
C ARG A 298 7.69 24.43 -14.93
N GLY A 299 7.30 23.21 -14.52
CA GLY A 299 5.90 22.83 -14.32
C GLY A 299 5.22 23.74 -13.31
N LEU A 300 5.84 23.96 -12.16
CA LEU A 300 5.34 24.86 -11.12
C LEU A 300 5.21 26.31 -11.62
N TYR A 301 6.22 26.82 -12.32
CA TYR A 301 6.15 28.13 -12.96
C TYR A 301 4.93 28.26 -13.88
N LEU A 302 4.71 27.26 -14.75
CA LEU A 302 3.57 27.27 -15.67
C LEU A 302 2.23 27.23 -14.92
N LEU A 303 2.11 26.42 -13.86
CA LEU A 303 0.90 26.36 -13.04
C LEU A 303 0.62 27.68 -12.32
N VAL A 304 1.64 28.37 -11.83
CA VAL A 304 1.49 29.63 -11.09
C VAL A 304 1.18 30.81 -12.00
N PHE A 305 1.93 30.97 -13.11
CA PHE A 305 1.87 32.17 -13.92
C PHE A 305 0.97 32.08 -15.15
N LYS A 306 0.65 30.86 -15.62
CA LYS A 306 -0.24 30.65 -16.78
C LYS A 306 -1.58 30.04 -16.40
N ARG A 307 -2.14 30.42 -15.26
CA ARG A 307 -3.43 29.97 -14.73
C ARG A 307 -4.58 30.32 -15.67
N ARG A 308 -4.99 29.44 -16.55
CA ARG A 308 -6.11 29.69 -17.45
C ARG A 308 -7.26 28.68 -17.34
N SER A 309 -7.09 27.57 -16.57
CA SER A 309 -8.13 26.55 -16.47
C SER A 309 -8.32 26.02 -15.03
N ASP A 310 -9.51 25.49 -14.77
CA ASP A 310 -9.85 24.83 -13.50
C ASP A 310 -8.91 23.64 -13.21
N VAL A 311 -8.41 22.97 -14.25
CA VAL A 311 -7.45 21.85 -14.12
C VAL A 311 -6.12 22.33 -13.54
N PHE A 312 -5.57 23.45 -14.03
CA PHE A 312 -4.28 23.96 -13.50
C PHE A 312 -4.36 24.38 -12.06
N THR A 313 -5.46 24.99 -11.65
CA THR A 313 -5.68 25.36 -10.25
C THR A 313 -5.90 24.13 -9.38
N LEU A 314 -6.55 23.05 -9.90
CA LEU A 314 -6.62 21.74 -9.26
C LEU A 314 -5.23 21.15 -9.02
N LEU A 315 -4.40 21.10 -10.06
CA LEU A 315 -3.06 20.54 -9.97
C LEU A 315 -2.19 21.31 -8.98
N LEU A 316 -2.30 22.64 -8.97
CA LEU A 316 -1.60 23.47 -8.00
C LEU A 316 -2.08 23.18 -6.57
N ALA A 317 -3.39 23.07 -6.34
CA ALA A 317 -3.96 22.74 -5.04
C ALA A 317 -3.50 21.35 -4.57
N GLY A 318 -3.58 20.33 -5.43
CA GLY A 318 -3.10 18.98 -5.12
C GLY A 318 -1.61 18.94 -4.80
N PHE A 319 -0.78 19.61 -5.60
CA PHE A 319 0.66 19.70 -5.36
C PHE A 319 0.98 20.39 -4.02
N ILE A 320 0.37 21.54 -3.74
CA ILE A 320 0.55 22.24 -2.45
C ILE A 320 0.16 21.30 -1.30
N GLY A 321 -0.95 20.56 -1.45
CA GLY A 321 -1.38 19.58 -0.46
C GLY A 321 -0.36 18.48 -0.20
N VAL A 322 0.28 17.96 -1.26
CA VAL A 322 1.37 16.98 -1.12
C VAL A 322 2.57 17.59 -0.39
N ILE A 323 3.01 18.79 -0.82
CA ILE A 323 4.16 19.48 -0.21
C ILE A 323 3.93 19.77 1.28
N LEU A 324 2.77 20.31 1.63
CA LEU A 324 2.43 20.59 3.02
C LEU A 324 2.29 19.34 3.90
N SER A 325 2.12 18.17 3.29
CA SER A 325 2.07 16.88 4.02
C SER A 325 3.45 16.32 4.37
N ILE A 326 4.53 16.77 3.71
CA ILE A 326 5.87 16.18 3.86
C ILE A 326 6.36 16.15 5.31
N PRO A 327 6.24 17.21 6.12
CA PRO A 327 6.68 17.18 7.51
C PRO A 327 5.94 16.16 8.39
N PHE A 328 4.71 15.81 8.02
CA PHE A 328 3.88 14.84 8.74
C PHE A 328 4.09 13.40 8.27
N LEU A 329 4.76 13.21 7.14
CA LEU A 329 5.04 11.93 6.50
C LEU A 329 6.50 11.90 6.03
N PRO A 330 7.48 12.05 6.95
CA PRO A 330 8.87 12.18 6.56
C PRO A 330 9.36 10.90 5.86
N PRO A 331 10.11 11.02 4.75
CA PRO A 331 10.59 9.86 4.01
C PRO A 331 11.45 8.90 4.84
N ILE A 332 12.09 9.37 5.91
CA ILE A 332 12.87 8.52 6.83
C ILE A 332 12.04 7.38 7.44
N ASP A 333 10.73 7.55 7.59
CA ASP A 333 9.84 6.60 8.26
C ASP A 333 9.37 5.45 7.36
N GLY A 334 9.42 5.60 6.06
CA GLY A 334 8.92 4.58 5.14
C GLY A 334 9.16 4.90 3.67
N GLY A 335 10.00 5.88 3.38
CA GLY A 335 10.30 6.30 2.02
C GLY A 335 9.08 6.81 1.28
N MET A 336 9.13 6.66 -0.02
CA MET A 336 8.06 7.13 -0.91
C MET A 336 6.75 6.33 -0.83
N ARG A 337 6.74 5.19 -0.15
CA ARG A 337 5.54 4.34 0.00
C ARG A 337 4.36 5.08 0.61
N PHE A 338 4.60 6.09 1.46
CA PHE A 338 3.54 6.90 2.08
C PHE A 338 2.76 7.75 1.06
N TYR A 339 3.36 8.06 -0.07
CA TYR A 339 2.76 8.95 -1.07
C TYR A 339 2.00 8.19 -2.17
N ALA A 340 1.86 6.86 -2.07
CA ALA A 340 1.26 6.01 -3.11
C ALA A 340 -0.06 6.56 -3.66
N SER A 341 -0.97 7.02 -2.78
CA SER A 341 -2.27 7.57 -3.16
C SER A 341 -2.22 8.95 -3.83
N THR A 342 -1.14 9.70 -3.66
CA THR A 342 -1.05 11.10 -4.11
C THR A 342 0.04 11.35 -5.14
N MET A 343 0.79 10.31 -5.54
CA MET A 343 1.79 10.39 -6.61
C MET A 343 1.26 10.97 -7.92
N PRO A 344 0.01 10.68 -8.35
CA PRO A 344 -0.53 11.30 -9.56
C PRO A 344 -0.50 12.83 -9.54
N PHE A 345 -0.81 13.46 -8.38
CA PHE A 345 -0.76 14.92 -8.22
C PHE A 345 0.66 15.48 -8.29
N PHE A 346 1.66 14.69 -7.93
CA PHE A 346 3.05 15.12 -7.97
C PHE A 346 3.65 14.93 -9.38
N PHE A 347 3.56 13.73 -9.94
CA PHE A 347 4.21 13.42 -11.22
C PHE A 347 3.57 14.13 -12.43
N VAL A 348 2.31 14.54 -12.33
CA VAL A 348 1.69 15.34 -13.39
C VAL A 348 2.39 16.67 -13.63
N LEU A 349 3.06 17.24 -12.59
CA LEU A 349 3.84 18.47 -12.77
C LEU A 349 5.01 18.29 -13.73
N LEU A 350 5.61 17.10 -13.76
CA LEU A 350 6.65 16.79 -14.72
C LEU A 350 6.09 16.81 -16.14
N GLY A 351 4.86 16.26 -16.32
CA GLY A 351 4.13 16.36 -17.58
C GLY A 351 3.84 17.82 -17.98
N VAL A 352 3.38 18.65 -17.04
CA VAL A 352 3.20 20.10 -17.25
C VAL A 352 4.52 20.75 -17.64
N GLY A 353 5.62 20.39 -16.98
CA GLY A 353 6.94 20.97 -17.22
C GLY A 353 7.51 20.72 -18.62
N VAL A 354 7.15 19.60 -19.26
CA VAL A 354 7.58 19.28 -20.63
C VAL A 354 6.56 19.69 -21.70
N SER A 355 5.34 20.07 -21.31
CA SER A 355 4.29 20.42 -22.26
C SER A 355 4.65 21.64 -23.10
N ARG A 356 4.33 21.59 -24.39
CA ARG A 356 4.26 22.78 -25.23
C ARG A 356 2.88 23.39 -25.01
N PHE A 357 2.84 24.53 -24.36
CA PHE A 357 1.62 25.22 -24.00
C PHE A 357 0.85 25.74 -25.25
N THR A 358 0.10 24.85 -25.87
CA THR A 358 -0.96 25.22 -26.84
C THR A 358 -2.27 24.94 -26.11
N GLY A 359 -3.15 25.92 -26.00
CA GLY A 359 -4.35 25.93 -25.14
C GLY A 359 -5.09 24.58 -25.01
N CYS A 360 -5.46 24.26 -23.78
CA CYS A 360 -6.16 23.02 -23.40
C CYS A 360 -7.66 22.99 -23.77
N ASP A 361 -8.15 23.96 -24.51
CA ASP A 361 -9.60 24.25 -24.52
C ASP A 361 -10.39 23.53 -25.62
N ASP A 362 -9.72 22.87 -26.60
CA ASP A 362 -10.39 22.41 -27.82
C ASP A 362 -10.49 20.89 -28.03
N GLU A 363 -10.11 20.06 -27.02
CA GLU A 363 -10.28 18.62 -27.23
C GLU A 363 -11.70 18.12 -26.91
N PRO A 364 -12.26 17.23 -27.78
CA PRO A 364 -13.57 16.67 -27.56
C PRO A 364 -13.65 15.93 -26.23
N ALA A 365 -14.78 16.07 -25.54
CA ALA A 365 -15.05 15.34 -24.30
C ALA A 365 -14.86 13.84 -24.54
N PRO A 366 -14.18 13.12 -23.63
CA PRO A 366 -13.98 11.67 -23.78
C PRO A 366 -15.33 10.96 -23.90
N ALA A 367 -15.34 9.86 -24.66
CA ALA A 367 -16.56 9.10 -24.94
C ALA A 367 -17.29 8.68 -23.66
N ASN A 368 -18.62 8.64 -23.70
CA ASN A 368 -19.47 8.29 -22.55
C ASN A 368 -19.11 6.91 -21.94
N ASN A 369 -18.63 5.98 -22.77
CA ASN A 369 -18.22 4.63 -22.32
C ASN A 369 -17.03 4.65 -21.36
N GLU A 370 -16.06 5.55 -21.56
CA GLU A 370 -14.91 5.69 -20.64
C GLU A 370 -15.33 6.20 -19.26
N LEU A 371 -16.32 7.10 -19.24
CA LEU A 371 -16.86 7.60 -17.98
C LEU A 371 -17.57 6.50 -17.20
N PHE A 372 -18.39 5.72 -17.87
CA PHE A 372 -19.08 4.61 -17.24
C PHE A 372 -18.08 3.63 -16.65
N PHE A 373 -17.06 3.24 -17.41
CA PHE A 373 -16.02 2.32 -16.96
C PHE A 373 -15.26 2.86 -15.75
N LEU A 374 -14.85 4.13 -15.77
CA LEU A 374 -14.11 4.75 -14.67
C LEU A 374 -14.94 4.82 -13.38
N ARG A 375 -16.21 5.19 -13.49
CA ARG A 375 -17.16 5.20 -12.35
C ARG A 375 -17.42 3.79 -11.84
N PHE A 376 -17.62 2.84 -12.74
CA PHE A 376 -17.85 1.45 -12.40
C PHE A 376 -16.69 0.87 -11.58
N ILE A 377 -15.45 1.05 -12.04
CA ILE A 377 -14.26 0.60 -11.31
C ILE A 377 -14.18 1.30 -9.95
N ALA A 378 -14.38 2.62 -9.88
CA ALA A 378 -14.32 3.35 -8.62
C ALA A 378 -15.35 2.85 -7.60
N VAL A 379 -16.59 2.64 -8.02
CA VAL A 379 -17.65 2.08 -7.17
C VAL A 379 -17.31 0.65 -6.77
N SER A 380 -16.78 -0.18 -7.68
CA SER A 380 -16.36 -1.55 -7.39
C SER A 380 -15.26 -1.58 -6.33
N ILE A 381 -14.22 -0.74 -6.45
CA ILE A 381 -13.14 -0.65 -5.44
C ILE A 381 -13.71 -0.25 -4.08
N LEU A 382 -14.59 0.75 -4.02
CA LEU A 382 -15.24 1.17 -2.77
C LEU A 382 -16.07 0.04 -2.16
N THR A 383 -16.86 -0.66 -2.97
CA THR A 383 -17.69 -1.80 -2.53
C THR A 383 -16.83 -2.94 -1.99
N LEU A 384 -15.80 -3.34 -2.74
CA LEU A 384 -14.87 -4.40 -2.35
C LEU A 384 -14.04 -4.04 -1.11
N THR A 385 -13.80 -2.75 -0.87
CA THR A 385 -13.00 -2.30 0.28
C THR A 385 -13.85 -2.13 1.53
N VAL A 386 -15.03 -1.53 1.41
CA VAL A 386 -15.80 -1.05 2.58
C VAL A 386 -17.02 -1.91 2.88
N LEU A 387 -17.73 -2.39 1.85
CA LEU A 387 -19.02 -3.07 2.04
C LEU A 387 -18.88 -4.59 2.14
N LEU A 388 -18.11 -5.21 1.25
CA LEU A 388 -18.03 -6.67 1.17
C LEU A 388 -17.34 -7.32 2.39
N PRO A 389 -16.24 -6.81 2.96
CA PRO A 389 -15.54 -7.48 4.06
C PRO A 389 -16.38 -7.65 5.33
N PRO A 390 -17.14 -6.65 5.81
CA PRO A 390 -18.05 -6.85 6.96
C PRO A 390 -19.16 -7.89 6.69
N VAL A 391 -19.63 -7.98 5.43
CA VAL A 391 -20.61 -9.00 5.03
C VAL A 391 -19.95 -10.38 5.06
N THR A 392 -18.78 -10.53 4.47
CA THR A 392 -18.00 -11.78 4.45
C THR A 392 -17.76 -12.29 5.87
N LEU A 393 -17.36 -11.41 6.80
CA LEU A 393 -17.16 -11.75 8.20
C LEU A 393 -18.42 -12.32 8.89
N ARG A 394 -19.59 -11.84 8.50
CA ARG A 394 -20.87 -12.27 9.11
C ARG A 394 -21.47 -13.52 8.48
N VAL A 395 -21.25 -13.70 7.18
CA VAL A 395 -21.84 -14.81 6.42
C VAL A 395 -21.01 -16.09 6.60
N ASN A 396 -19.69 -15.97 6.64
CA ASN A 396 -18.82 -17.12 6.80
C ASN A 396 -18.88 -17.63 8.25
N SER A 397 -19.27 -18.89 8.39
CA SER A 397 -19.22 -19.57 9.68
C SER A 397 -17.78 -19.94 10.04
N ARG A 398 -17.49 -19.95 11.33
CA ARG A 398 -16.23 -20.54 11.83
C ARG A 398 -16.24 -22.02 11.54
N PRO A 399 -15.15 -22.59 11.02
CA PRO A 399 -15.05 -24.04 10.93
C PRO A 399 -15.07 -24.62 12.35
N ASP A 400 -15.90 -25.62 12.56
CA ASP A 400 -15.86 -26.45 13.75
C ASP A 400 -14.75 -27.49 13.54
N LEU A 401 -13.74 -27.46 14.39
CA LEU A 401 -12.51 -28.21 14.18
C LEU A 401 -12.20 -29.05 15.42
N ASP A 402 -12.10 -30.35 15.21
CA ASP A 402 -11.54 -31.25 16.22
C ASP A 402 -10.02 -31.08 16.27
N GLU A 403 -9.50 -30.92 17.49
CA GLU A 403 -8.08 -30.78 17.72
C GLU A 403 -7.40 -32.15 17.62
N PRO A 404 -6.45 -32.36 16.69
CA PRO A 404 -5.76 -33.64 16.57
C PRO A 404 -4.87 -33.91 17.80
N VAL A 405 -4.81 -35.18 18.18
CA VAL A 405 -3.95 -35.62 19.29
C VAL A 405 -2.51 -35.80 18.77
N CYS A 406 -1.59 -35.00 19.30
CA CYS A 406 -0.19 -34.99 18.91
C CYS A 406 0.74 -35.47 20.03
N PHE A 407 1.94 -35.94 19.67
CA PHE A 407 3.00 -36.25 20.64
C PHE A 407 3.50 -34.98 21.35
N SER A 408 4.20 -35.14 22.49
CA SER A 408 4.54 -34.04 23.41
C SER A 408 5.37 -32.91 22.78
N GLU A 409 6.13 -33.18 21.73
CA GLU A 409 6.96 -32.18 21.03
C GLU A 409 6.29 -31.55 19.82
N GLN A 410 5.16 -32.11 19.41
CA GLN A 410 4.40 -31.67 18.25
C GLN A 410 3.29 -30.73 18.67
N ARG A 411 2.86 -29.88 17.72
CA ARG A 411 1.69 -29.01 17.88
C ARG A 411 0.59 -29.38 16.89
N PRO A 412 -0.65 -29.39 17.36
CA PRO A 412 -1.79 -29.60 16.47
C PRO A 412 -1.94 -28.39 15.53
N PHE A 413 -2.32 -28.68 14.29
CA PHE A 413 -2.67 -27.66 13.33
C PHE A 413 -3.93 -28.01 12.58
N ALA A 414 -4.64 -26.95 12.15
CA ALA A 414 -5.71 -27.02 11.16
C ALA A 414 -5.54 -25.84 10.20
N ILE A 415 -5.28 -26.13 8.93
CA ILE A 415 -4.99 -25.10 7.93
C ILE A 415 -5.85 -25.33 6.68
N LYS A 416 -6.26 -24.22 6.06
CA LYS A 416 -6.86 -24.27 4.74
C LYS A 416 -5.78 -24.03 3.69
N ILE A 417 -5.65 -24.96 2.76
CA ILE A 417 -4.78 -24.83 1.60
C ILE A 417 -5.62 -24.35 0.44
N ASN A 418 -5.21 -23.23 -0.13
CA ASN A 418 -5.87 -22.64 -1.29
C ASN A 418 -4.97 -22.79 -2.51
N PRO A 419 -5.51 -23.07 -3.70
CA PRO A 419 -4.73 -23.12 -4.93
C PRO A 419 -3.92 -21.83 -5.14
N GLY A 420 -2.64 -21.95 -5.50
CA GLY A 420 -1.77 -20.80 -5.74
C GLY A 420 -1.38 -19.98 -4.50
N SER A 421 -1.68 -20.47 -3.29
CA SER A 421 -1.32 -19.82 -2.02
C SER A 421 -0.13 -20.47 -1.32
N TYR A 422 0.66 -21.24 -2.03
CA TYR A 422 1.91 -21.85 -1.56
C TYR A 422 3.04 -21.57 -2.53
N ALA A 423 4.27 -21.60 -2.03
CA ALA A 423 5.49 -21.50 -2.80
C ALA A 423 6.22 -22.83 -2.79
N ASP A 424 6.73 -23.23 -3.93
CA ASP A 424 7.63 -24.36 -4.02
C ASP A 424 8.93 -23.98 -3.33
N LEU A 425 9.40 -24.85 -2.44
CA LEU A 425 10.68 -24.73 -1.77
C LEU A 425 11.71 -25.52 -2.58
N VAL A 426 11.76 -25.28 -3.89
CA VAL A 426 12.73 -25.89 -4.79
C VAL A 426 13.90 -24.94 -4.91
N LEU A 427 15.06 -25.39 -4.51
CA LEU A 427 16.33 -24.86 -4.96
C LEU A 427 16.64 -25.47 -6.33
N ASP A 428 15.89 -25.11 -7.34
CA ASP A 428 16.36 -25.30 -8.69
C ASP A 428 17.39 -24.20 -8.98
N GLU A 429 18.64 -24.54 -8.76
CA GLU A 429 19.79 -23.68 -9.00
C GLU A 429 19.81 -23.13 -10.44
N SER A 430 19.21 -23.86 -11.38
CA SER A 430 19.14 -23.48 -12.79
C SER A 430 17.99 -22.55 -13.15
N ALA A 431 16.86 -22.62 -12.44
CA ALA A 431 15.63 -21.88 -12.78
C ALA A 431 15.55 -20.49 -12.17
N SER A 432 16.31 -20.21 -11.09
CA SER A 432 16.17 -18.97 -10.33
C SER A 432 16.81 -17.75 -10.98
N CYS A 433 17.79 -17.90 -11.86
CA CYS A 433 18.58 -16.77 -12.35
C CYS A 433 18.86 -16.73 -13.86
N GLY A 434 18.67 -17.79 -14.60
CA GLY A 434 19.03 -17.85 -16.02
C GLY A 434 20.55 -17.65 -16.32
N LEU A 435 21.36 -17.55 -15.27
CA LEU A 435 22.81 -17.39 -15.24
C LEU A 435 23.36 -18.36 -14.18
N ALA A 436 24.66 -18.55 -14.12
CA ALA A 436 25.30 -19.52 -13.20
C ALA A 436 24.80 -19.31 -11.74
N PRO A 437 24.44 -20.40 -11.05
CA PRO A 437 23.79 -20.39 -9.72
C PRO A 437 24.56 -19.59 -8.67
N ASP A 438 25.87 -19.73 -8.65
CA ASP A 438 26.79 -19.11 -7.68
C ASP A 438 26.75 -17.58 -7.73
N ILE A 439 26.55 -17.00 -8.92
CA ILE A 439 26.51 -15.54 -9.11
C ILE A 439 25.23 -14.96 -8.53
N CYS A 440 24.13 -15.69 -8.56
CA CYS A 440 22.84 -15.21 -8.08
C CYS A 440 22.71 -15.19 -6.57
N TYR A 441 23.24 -16.20 -5.91
CA TYR A 441 23.22 -16.29 -4.45
C TYR A 441 24.15 -15.25 -3.83
N ASP A 442 25.38 -15.14 -4.34
CA ASP A 442 26.33 -14.13 -3.89
C ASP A 442 25.88 -12.71 -4.22
N ASP A 443 25.27 -12.50 -5.39
CA ASP A 443 24.71 -11.19 -5.77
C ASP A 443 23.50 -10.83 -4.89
N PHE A 444 22.62 -11.79 -4.56
CA PHE A 444 21.52 -11.59 -3.63
C PHE A 444 22.03 -11.29 -2.21
N LEU A 445 23.03 -12.00 -1.73
CA LEU A 445 23.64 -11.79 -0.43
C LEU A 445 24.44 -10.48 -0.36
N THR A 446 25.26 -10.18 -1.36
CA THR A 446 26.15 -9.01 -1.35
C THR A 446 25.42 -7.70 -1.62
N HIS A 447 24.37 -7.67 -2.45
CA HIS A 447 23.57 -6.47 -2.74
C HIS A 447 22.44 -6.21 -1.75
N ASN A 448 22.01 -7.23 -1.00
CA ASN A 448 21.02 -7.09 0.07
C ASN A 448 21.64 -7.02 1.47
N THR A 449 22.93 -6.78 1.62
CA THR A 449 23.60 -6.65 2.93
C THR A 449 23.09 -5.50 3.81
N GLN A 450 22.26 -4.59 3.27
CA GLN A 450 21.49 -3.64 4.08
C GLN A 450 20.12 -4.17 4.53
N ILE A 451 19.64 -5.26 3.96
CA ILE A 451 18.54 -6.02 4.52
C ILE A 451 19.25 -7.10 5.33
N HIS A 452 19.21 -7.02 6.65
CA HIS A 452 19.49 -8.18 7.47
C HIS A 452 18.74 -9.34 6.84
N ILE A 453 19.48 -10.29 6.23
CA ILE A 453 18.91 -11.55 5.79
C ILE A 453 18.50 -12.18 7.10
N ASP A 454 17.22 -11.96 7.44
CA ASP A 454 16.63 -12.49 8.66
C ASP A 454 16.93 -13.99 8.67
N ASP A 455 17.28 -14.53 9.81
CA ASP A 455 17.44 -15.96 10.10
C ASP A 455 16.38 -16.85 9.43
N PHE A 456 15.22 -16.27 9.13
CA PHE A 456 14.13 -16.89 8.39
C PHE A 456 14.53 -17.40 7.00
N TYR A 457 15.29 -16.63 6.21
CA TYR A 457 15.71 -17.05 4.86
C TYR A 457 16.86 -18.05 4.92
N GLN A 458 17.78 -17.84 5.85
CA GLN A 458 18.87 -18.80 6.07
C GLN A 458 18.30 -20.16 6.47
N GLN A 459 17.26 -20.16 7.28
CA GLN A 459 16.62 -21.40 7.72
C GLN A 459 15.77 -22.04 6.63
N LEU A 460 15.02 -21.29 5.83
CA LEU A 460 14.34 -21.84 4.66
C LEU A 460 15.33 -22.41 3.65
N TYR A 461 16.45 -21.73 3.46
CA TYR A 461 17.52 -22.21 2.58
C TYR A 461 18.15 -23.49 3.12
N SER A 462 18.50 -23.56 4.40
CA SER A 462 19.06 -24.76 5.00
C SER A 462 18.09 -25.95 4.95
N LEU A 463 16.79 -25.72 5.12
CA LEU A 463 15.76 -26.74 4.97
C LEU A 463 15.66 -27.25 3.55
N ALA A 464 15.67 -26.36 2.57
CA ALA A 464 15.60 -26.71 1.17
C ALA A 464 16.85 -27.49 0.72
N SER A 465 18.05 -27.09 1.18
CA SER A 465 19.31 -27.75 0.83
C SER A 465 19.49 -29.14 1.48
N THR A 466 18.82 -29.39 2.61
CA THR A 466 18.88 -30.69 3.31
C THR A 466 17.78 -31.66 2.91
N SER A 467 16.72 -31.18 2.26
CA SER A 467 15.57 -31.99 1.88
C SER A 467 15.83 -32.68 0.54
N GLN A 468 15.70 -34.02 0.53
CA GLN A 468 15.78 -34.85 -0.67
C GLN A 468 14.46 -34.97 -1.45
N THR A 469 13.41 -34.32 -0.96
CA THR A 469 12.04 -34.41 -1.52
C THR A 469 11.54 -33.02 -1.87
N ASP A 470 10.67 -32.93 -2.88
CA ASP A 470 9.97 -31.69 -3.21
C ASP A 470 9.13 -31.22 -2.03
N MET A 471 9.49 -30.06 -1.50
CA MET A 471 8.85 -29.45 -0.35
C MET A 471 8.13 -28.17 -0.76
N ARG A 472 7.02 -27.91 -0.09
CA ARG A 472 6.26 -26.66 -0.26
C ARG A 472 6.16 -25.91 1.04
N ILE A 473 6.25 -24.60 0.95
CA ILE A 473 5.98 -23.71 2.06
C ILE A 473 4.60 -23.08 1.91
N ILE A 474 3.77 -23.22 2.94
CA ILE A 474 2.41 -22.74 2.99
C ILE A 474 2.32 -21.63 4.03
N PRO A 475 2.31 -20.36 3.61
CA PRO A 475 2.04 -19.24 4.50
C PRO A 475 0.53 -19.16 4.77
N THR A 476 0.09 -19.55 5.94
CA THR A 476 -1.33 -19.59 6.26
C THR A 476 -1.61 -19.36 7.74
N ILE A 477 -2.88 -19.27 8.09
CA ILE A 477 -3.34 -19.22 9.47
C ILE A 477 -3.59 -20.63 9.98
N ASN A 478 -3.05 -20.97 11.15
CA ASN A 478 -3.51 -22.11 11.89
C ASN A 478 -4.86 -21.76 12.55
N LEU A 479 -5.91 -22.41 12.15
CA LEU A 479 -7.29 -22.10 12.58
C LEU A 479 -7.55 -22.46 14.06
N LEU A 480 -6.72 -23.34 14.65
CA LEU A 480 -6.82 -23.72 16.07
C LEU A 480 -6.33 -22.59 16.97
N ASP A 481 -5.11 -22.11 16.77
CA ASP A 481 -4.50 -21.05 17.59
C ASP A 481 -4.69 -19.64 17.00
N LYS A 482 -5.17 -19.52 15.77
CA LYS A 482 -5.44 -18.29 15.02
C LYS A 482 -4.18 -17.44 14.73
N TYR A 483 -2.99 -18.05 14.81
CA TYR A 483 -1.74 -17.39 14.47
C TYR A 483 -1.34 -17.69 13.03
N PHE A 484 -0.66 -16.71 12.42
CA PHE A 484 -0.03 -16.91 11.13
C PHE A 484 1.25 -17.71 11.30
N GLN A 485 1.40 -18.75 10.50
CA GLN A 485 2.50 -19.71 10.56
C GLN A 485 2.91 -20.08 9.14
N TYR A 486 4.13 -20.58 9.00
CA TYR A 486 4.64 -21.15 7.78
C TYR A 486 4.76 -22.65 7.97
N PHE A 487 4.02 -23.41 7.18
CA PHE A 487 4.07 -24.86 7.21
C PHE A 487 4.92 -25.36 6.06
N VAL A 488 5.93 -26.17 6.36
CA VAL A 488 6.75 -26.87 5.37
C VAL A 488 6.21 -28.29 5.28
N ILE A 489 5.77 -28.69 4.11
CA ILE A 489 5.09 -29.95 3.86
C ILE A 489 5.66 -30.62 2.61
N SER A 490 5.79 -31.94 2.61
CA SER A 490 6.16 -32.69 1.41
C SER A 490 5.05 -32.64 0.37
N ASP A 491 5.41 -32.57 -0.91
CA ASP A 491 4.43 -32.59 -2.01
C ASP A 491 3.57 -33.84 -2.00
N SER A 492 4.13 -34.98 -1.57
CA SER A 492 3.42 -36.25 -1.43
C SER A 492 2.32 -36.24 -0.36
N GLN A 493 2.36 -35.31 0.60
CA GLN A 493 1.36 -35.14 1.65
C GLN A 493 0.28 -34.12 1.25
N LEU A 494 0.48 -33.40 0.17
CA LEU A 494 -0.51 -32.47 -0.33
C LEU A 494 -1.59 -33.22 -1.09
N PRO A 495 -2.85 -32.91 -0.79
CA PRO A 495 -3.96 -33.53 -1.50
C PRO A 495 -3.99 -33.07 -2.96
N GLU A 496 -4.15 -33.99 -3.88
CA GLU A 496 -4.34 -33.71 -5.30
C GLU A 496 -5.62 -32.92 -5.56
N GLY A 497 -5.58 -31.95 -6.47
CA GLY A 497 -6.72 -31.21 -6.98
C GLY A 497 -6.65 -29.71 -6.80
N SER A 498 -7.53 -29.00 -7.51
CA SER A 498 -7.59 -27.54 -7.57
C SER A 498 -8.56 -26.90 -6.56
N SER A 499 -9.21 -27.69 -5.72
CA SER A 499 -10.18 -27.21 -4.72
C SER A 499 -9.49 -26.82 -3.41
N GLN A 500 -10.12 -25.92 -2.67
CA GLN A 500 -9.72 -25.60 -1.31
C GLN A 500 -9.84 -26.84 -0.43
N LYS A 501 -8.81 -27.15 0.36
CA LYS A 501 -8.81 -28.30 1.26
C LYS A 501 -8.45 -27.89 2.68
N LEU A 502 -9.10 -28.52 3.64
CA LEU A 502 -8.80 -28.39 5.06
C LEU A 502 -7.87 -29.54 5.46
N LEU A 503 -6.68 -29.21 5.91
CA LEU A 503 -5.74 -30.17 6.47
C LEU A 503 -5.65 -30.01 7.98
N THR A 504 -5.69 -31.12 8.69
CA THR A 504 -5.37 -31.18 10.11
C THR A 504 -4.22 -32.15 10.33
N GLY A 505 -3.48 -31.98 11.40
CA GLY A 505 -2.37 -32.88 11.70
C GLY A 505 -1.48 -32.35 12.81
N CYS A 506 -0.31 -32.93 12.87
CA CYS A 506 0.72 -32.58 13.84
C CYS A 506 1.98 -32.10 13.16
N ALA A 507 2.57 -31.04 13.70
CA ALA A 507 3.79 -30.42 13.16
C ALA A 507 4.78 -30.08 14.27
N THR A 508 6.06 -30.26 13.98
CA THR A 508 7.16 -29.89 14.87
C THR A 508 7.64 -28.49 14.56
N ARG A 509 7.79 -27.67 15.59
CA ARG A 509 8.28 -26.31 15.44
C ARG A 509 9.78 -26.31 15.15
N ILE A 510 10.15 -25.69 14.05
CA ILE A 510 11.55 -25.37 13.77
C ILE A 510 11.93 -24.14 14.59
N GLN A 511 12.97 -24.24 15.42
CA GLN A 511 13.41 -23.13 16.27
C GLN A 511 13.90 -21.95 15.41
N THR A 512 13.16 -20.84 15.48
CA THR A 512 13.55 -19.55 14.92
C THR A 512 13.24 -18.47 15.93
N GLU A 513 14.11 -17.47 16.08
CA GLU A 513 13.89 -16.41 17.08
C GLU A 513 12.62 -15.58 16.80
N ASN A 514 12.28 -15.34 15.52
CA ASN A 514 11.24 -14.36 15.16
C ASN A 514 10.10 -14.89 14.28
N GLN A 515 10.16 -16.12 13.77
CA GLN A 515 9.13 -16.67 12.89
C GLN A 515 8.65 -18.05 13.38
N ARG A 516 7.39 -18.35 13.06
CA ARG A 516 6.78 -19.63 13.40
C ARG A 516 6.79 -20.52 12.16
N ILE A 517 7.87 -21.27 11.98
CA ILE A 517 8.00 -22.29 10.93
C ILE A 517 7.72 -23.64 11.57
N PHE A 518 6.92 -24.45 10.92
CA PHE A 518 6.51 -25.76 11.37
C PHE A 518 6.77 -26.78 10.26
N TRP A 519 7.42 -27.87 10.62
CA TRP A 519 7.57 -29.03 9.77
C TRP A 519 6.38 -29.96 9.97
N VAL A 520 5.65 -30.27 8.91
CA VAL A 520 4.49 -31.16 8.95
C VAL A 520 4.96 -32.59 8.91
N GLU A 521 4.69 -33.36 9.98
CA GLU A 521 5.07 -34.76 10.08
C GLU A 521 3.93 -35.69 9.69
N SER A 522 2.70 -35.33 10.06
CA SER A 522 1.52 -36.13 9.74
C SER A 522 0.36 -35.26 9.32
N VAL A 523 -0.37 -35.71 8.34
CA VAL A 523 -1.57 -35.06 7.82
C VAL A 523 -2.75 -36.02 7.96
N SER A 524 -3.83 -35.53 8.55
CA SER A 524 -5.14 -36.15 8.50
C SER A 524 -6.02 -35.32 7.59
N ASN A 525 -6.51 -35.88 6.51
CA ASN A 525 -7.49 -35.20 5.67
C ASN A 525 -8.84 -35.24 6.39
N LEU A 526 -9.36 -34.07 6.79
CA LEU A 526 -10.79 -33.97 7.07
C LEU A 526 -11.48 -33.88 5.70
N ASN A 527 -12.17 -34.93 5.34
CA ASN A 527 -13.13 -34.87 4.24
C ASN A 527 -14.13 -33.76 4.52
N GLU A 528 -14.51 -33.03 3.47
CA GLU A 528 -15.48 -31.93 3.45
C GLU A 528 -16.77 -32.20 4.22
#